data_aa032b91f946d72d24fdbb7465994cde
#
_entry.id   aa032b91f946d72d24fdbb7465994cde
#
_cell.length_a   1.000
_cell.length_b   1.000
_cell.length_c   1.000
_cell.angle_alpha   90.00
_cell.angle_beta   90.00
_cell.angle_gamma   90.00
#
_symmetry.space_group_name_H-M   'P 1'
#
loop_
_entity.id
_entity.type
_entity.pdbx_description
1 polymer ?
#
loop_
_entity_poly.entity_id
_entity_poly.type
_entity_poly.pdbx_seq_one_letter_code
_entity_poly.pdbx_strand_id
1 'polypeptide(L)'
;MKRFFAPLLILAASPAAAHLPEGEYGSFLAGVTHPLFGLDHVLAMIAVGLWAAQIGGRALWTVPSAFVLAMILGFLAALTGLPLPFVEPMILASIMALGLVVALALRPAPGLAMALVALFALFHGHAHGGELGQAQALQFGAGFAIATALLHAAGLLIAFTAARETRNASALPLRLMGGATALAGAYIAFG
;
A
#
# COMPACT_ATOMS: atom_id res chain seq x y z
N MET A 1 -25.73 -27.17 -1.79
CA MET A 1 -24.46 -26.81 -2.44
C MET A 1 -24.73 -25.57 -3.32
N LYS A 2 -24.53 -24.38 -2.80
CA LYS A 2 -24.66 -23.12 -3.57
C LYS A 2 -23.27 -22.74 -4.08
N ARG A 3 -23.06 -22.85 -5.40
CA ARG A 3 -21.82 -22.48 -6.08
C ARG A 3 -21.81 -20.95 -6.19
N PHE A 4 -20.96 -20.27 -5.40
CA PHE A 4 -20.63 -18.86 -5.61
C PHE A 4 -19.56 -18.79 -6.69
N PHE A 5 -19.96 -18.44 -7.91
CA PHE A 5 -19.05 -17.93 -8.93
C PHE A 5 -18.71 -16.47 -8.55
N ALA A 6 -17.51 -16.22 -8.06
CA ALA A 6 -16.98 -14.88 -7.99
C ALA A 6 -16.54 -14.48 -9.41
N PRO A 7 -17.05 -13.37 -9.97
CA PRO A 7 -16.54 -12.87 -11.25
C PRO A 7 -15.12 -12.36 -11.04
N LEU A 8 -14.17 -12.94 -11.76
CA LEU A 8 -12.81 -12.43 -11.91
C LEU A 8 -12.91 -11.13 -12.73
N LEU A 9 -12.89 -9.98 -12.07
CA LEU A 9 -12.76 -8.69 -12.72
C LEU A 9 -11.33 -8.59 -13.28
N ILE A 10 -11.19 -8.87 -14.57
CA ILE A 10 -9.99 -8.53 -15.34
C ILE A 10 -10.07 -7.01 -15.55
N LEU A 11 -9.41 -6.26 -14.67
CA LEU A 11 -9.13 -4.85 -14.90
C LEU A 11 -8.10 -4.78 -16.04
N ALA A 12 -8.53 -4.31 -17.21
CA ALA A 12 -7.63 -3.94 -18.27
C ALA A 12 -6.67 -2.87 -17.72
N ALA A 13 -5.40 -3.21 -17.63
CA ALA A 13 -4.36 -2.28 -17.23
C ALA A 13 -4.20 -1.22 -18.33
N SER A 14 -4.80 -0.05 -18.12
CA SER A 14 -4.36 1.16 -18.80
C SER A 14 -3.00 1.54 -18.23
N PRO A 15 -2.04 2.06 -19.02
CA PRO A 15 -0.82 2.61 -18.46
C PRO A 15 -1.20 3.61 -17.38
N ALA A 16 -0.62 3.44 -16.19
CA ALA A 16 -0.90 4.30 -15.03
C ALA A 16 -0.42 5.71 -15.36
N ALA A 17 -1.28 6.51 -15.98
CA ALA A 17 -1.12 7.95 -16.04
C ALA A 17 -1.45 8.47 -14.64
N ALA A 18 -0.49 8.44 -13.74
CA ALA A 18 -0.59 9.00 -12.38
C ALA A 18 -0.58 10.54 -12.40
N HIS A 19 -0.87 11.15 -13.56
CA HIS A 19 -0.95 12.60 -13.68
C HIS A 19 -2.36 13.07 -13.38
N LEU A 20 -2.52 13.72 -12.22
CA LEU A 20 -3.71 14.51 -11.92
C LEU A 20 -3.87 15.64 -12.96
N PRO A 21 -5.10 16.02 -13.36
CA PRO A 21 -5.32 17.15 -14.24
C PRO A 21 -4.70 18.43 -13.66
N GLU A 22 -4.09 19.26 -14.51
CA GLU A 22 -3.54 20.55 -14.12
C GLU A 22 -4.62 21.40 -13.43
N GLY A 23 -4.41 21.78 -12.16
CA GLY A 23 -5.35 22.56 -11.36
C GLY A 23 -5.88 21.87 -10.10
N GLU A 24 -5.79 20.54 -9.98
CA GLU A 24 -6.22 19.81 -8.77
C GLU A 24 -5.05 19.44 -7.83
N TYR A 25 -3.82 19.77 -8.23
CA TYR A 25 -2.64 19.51 -7.42
C TYR A 25 -2.73 20.20 -6.05
N GLY A 26 -2.60 19.42 -4.99
CA GLY A 26 -2.47 19.93 -3.64
C GLY A 26 -3.77 20.07 -2.84
N SER A 27 -4.93 19.70 -3.36
CA SER A 27 -6.14 19.67 -2.56
C SER A 27 -6.19 18.44 -1.62
N PHE A 28 -6.92 18.54 -0.52
CA PHE A 28 -7.19 17.40 0.36
C PHE A 28 -7.84 16.24 -0.41
N LEU A 29 -8.80 16.54 -1.28
CA LEU A 29 -9.50 15.55 -2.08
C LEU A 29 -8.56 14.85 -3.06
N ALA A 30 -7.67 15.59 -3.72
CA ALA A 30 -6.64 15.02 -4.57
C ALA A 30 -5.74 14.04 -3.78
N GLY A 31 -5.34 14.41 -2.56
CA GLY A 31 -4.59 13.52 -1.68
C GLY A 31 -5.36 12.24 -1.31
N VAL A 32 -6.66 12.34 -1.06
CA VAL A 32 -7.50 11.15 -0.78
C VAL A 32 -7.66 10.27 -2.01
N THR A 33 -7.90 10.85 -3.17
CA THR A 33 -8.17 10.08 -4.39
C THR A 33 -6.93 9.48 -5.02
N HIS A 34 -5.78 10.16 -4.90
CA HIS A 34 -4.53 9.73 -5.53
C HIS A 34 -4.16 8.26 -5.27
N PRO A 35 -4.05 7.77 -4.01
CA PRO A 35 -3.69 6.38 -3.77
C PRO A 35 -4.79 5.38 -4.16
N LEU A 36 -6.01 5.83 -4.38
CA LEU A 36 -7.11 4.96 -4.81
C LEU A 36 -7.08 4.66 -6.31
N PHE A 37 -6.47 5.54 -7.10
CA PHE A 37 -6.34 5.35 -8.55
C PHE A 37 -4.98 4.79 -8.97
N GLY A 38 -3.98 4.80 -8.09
CA GLY A 38 -2.70 4.13 -8.29
C GLY A 38 -2.79 2.64 -7.94
N LEU A 39 -2.74 1.74 -8.94
CA LEU A 39 -2.81 0.30 -8.69
C LEU A 39 -1.66 -0.18 -7.78
N ASP A 40 -0.48 0.38 -7.95
CA ASP A 40 0.72 0.16 -7.13
C ASP A 40 0.45 0.48 -5.65
N HIS A 41 -0.16 1.63 -5.37
CA HIS A 41 -0.54 2.07 -4.02
C HIS A 41 -1.60 1.16 -3.40
N VAL A 42 -2.68 0.89 -4.13
CA VAL A 42 -3.77 0.02 -3.65
C VAL A 42 -3.22 -1.34 -3.27
N LEU A 43 -2.39 -1.95 -4.13
CA LEU A 43 -1.82 -3.27 -3.90
C LEU A 43 -0.88 -3.29 -2.69
N ALA A 44 0.04 -2.33 -2.61
CA ALA A 44 0.99 -2.25 -1.50
C ALA A 44 0.28 -2.02 -0.17
N MET A 45 -0.66 -1.08 -0.10
CA MET A 45 -1.32 -0.69 1.15
C MET A 45 -2.31 -1.75 1.65
N ILE A 46 -3.05 -2.39 0.76
CA ILE A 46 -3.88 -3.54 1.14
C ILE A 46 -2.99 -4.68 1.65
N ALA A 47 -1.86 -4.98 0.98
CA ALA A 47 -0.93 -6.02 1.41
C ALA A 47 -0.37 -5.76 2.83
N VAL A 48 -0.08 -4.51 3.20
CA VAL A 48 0.33 -4.14 4.57
C VAL A 48 -0.75 -4.55 5.58
N GLY A 49 -2.02 -4.25 5.31
CA GLY A 49 -3.14 -4.63 6.17
C GLY A 49 -3.31 -6.16 6.28
N LEU A 50 -3.24 -6.87 5.15
CA LEU A 50 -3.30 -8.33 5.11
C LEU A 50 -2.17 -8.94 5.95
N TRP A 51 -0.94 -8.44 5.77
CA TRP A 51 0.22 -8.93 6.50
C TRP A 51 0.17 -8.65 8.00
N ALA A 52 -0.25 -7.44 8.39
CA ALA A 52 -0.47 -7.09 9.79
C ALA A 52 -1.47 -8.04 10.47
N ALA A 53 -2.55 -8.42 9.77
CA ALA A 53 -3.51 -9.40 10.25
C ALA A 53 -2.92 -10.82 10.37
N GLN A 54 -2.08 -11.24 9.43
CA GLN A 54 -1.40 -12.54 9.48
C GLN A 54 -0.41 -12.65 10.65
N ILE A 55 0.30 -11.56 10.97
CA ILE A 55 1.19 -11.49 12.13
C ILE A 55 0.36 -11.50 13.42
N GLY A 56 -0.70 -10.68 13.48
CA GLY A 56 -1.61 -10.58 14.61
C GLY A 56 -1.08 -9.78 15.80
N GLY A 57 -1.82 -9.80 16.92
CA GLY A 57 -1.44 -9.13 18.15
C GLY A 57 -1.16 -7.63 17.97
N ARG A 58 -0.02 -7.14 18.45
CA ARG A 58 0.34 -5.71 18.34
C ARG A 58 0.60 -5.27 16.90
N ALA A 59 0.95 -6.17 15.99
CA ALA A 59 1.21 -5.85 14.59
C ALA A 59 -0.02 -5.27 13.88
N LEU A 60 -1.24 -5.58 14.34
CA LEU A 60 -2.48 -5.06 13.78
C LEU A 60 -2.52 -3.52 13.66
N TRP A 61 -1.88 -2.84 14.57
CA TRP A 61 -1.82 -1.37 14.58
C TRP A 61 -0.40 -0.83 14.41
N THR A 62 0.64 -1.54 14.92
CA THR A 62 2.01 -1.01 14.83
C THR A 62 2.57 -1.04 13.41
N VAL A 63 2.25 -2.06 12.61
CA VAL A 63 2.74 -2.17 11.23
C VAL A 63 2.09 -1.12 10.32
N PRO A 64 0.74 -0.97 10.27
CA PRO A 64 0.10 0.12 9.54
C PRO A 64 0.54 1.52 9.99
N SER A 65 0.67 1.74 11.31
CA SER A 65 1.13 3.04 11.83
C SER A 65 2.57 3.35 11.44
N ALA A 66 3.47 2.35 11.47
CA ALA A 66 4.85 2.53 11.02
C ALA A 66 4.92 2.93 9.55
N PHE A 67 4.08 2.33 8.69
CA PHE A 67 3.98 2.70 7.29
C PHE A 67 3.53 4.16 7.15
N VAL A 68 2.39 4.54 7.74
CA VAL A 68 1.84 5.92 7.60
C VAL A 68 2.83 6.96 8.12
N LEU A 69 3.45 6.72 9.28
CA LEU A 69 4.42 7.67 9.86
C LEU A 69 5.67 7.82 8.99
N ALA A 70 6.23 6.71 8.50
CA ALA A 70 7.40 6.77 7.61
C ALA A 70 7.06 7.40 6.26
N MET A 71 5.87 7.16 5.73
CA MET A 71 5.37 7.82 4.52
C MET A 71 5.27 9.33 4.70
N ILE A 72 4.72 9.80 5.84
CA ILE A 72 4.69 11.23 6.16
C ILE A 72 6.12 11.81 6.22
N LEU A 73 7.06 11.08 6.84
CA LEU A 73 8.46 11.52 6.89
C LEU A 73 9.09 11.61 5.50
N GLY A 74 8.86 10.64 4.63
CA GLY A 74 9.32 10.67 3.24
C GLY A 74 8.72 11.84 2.46
N PHE A 75 7.43 12.09 2.63
CA PHE A 75 6.73 13.23 2.03
C PHE A 75 7.33 14.56 2.48
N LEU A 76 7.53 14.76 3.78
CA LEU A 76 8.14 15.96 4.32
C LEU A 76 9.59 16.13 3.86
N ALA A 77 10.35 15.04 3.78
CA ALA A 77 11.73 15.09 3.26
C ALA A 77 11.75 15.59 1.80
N ALA A 78 10.84 15.13 0.95
CA ALA A 78 10.74 15.61 -0.42
C ALA A 78 10.39 17.09 -0.50
N LEU A 79 9.49 17.59 0.36
CA LEU A 79 9.15 19.03 0.43
C LEU A 79 10.35 19.93 0.80
N THR A 80 11.34 19.39 1.51
CA THR A 80 12.59 20.11 1.81
C THR A 80 13.61 20.06 0.67
N GLY A 81 13.29 19.36 -0.43
CA GLY A 81 14.21 19.16 -1.55
C GLY A 81 15.29 18.11 -1.29
N LEU A 82 15.16 17.29 -0.24
CA LEU A 82 16.10 16.20 0.04
C LEU A 82 15.98 15.13 -1.07
N PRO A 83 17.05 14.87 -1.84
CA PRO A 83 16.97 13.88 -2.91
C PRO A 83 16.95 12.46 -2.34
N LEU A 84 16.08 11.61 -2.87
CA LEU A 84 16.05 10.18 -2.56
C LEU A 84 16.20 9.41 -3.88
N PRO A 85 17.30 8.65 -4.08
CA PRO A 85 17.48 7.87 -5.30
C PRO A 85 16.60 6.61 -5.30
N PHE A 86 16.33 6.08 -6.50
CA PHE A 86 15.61 4.81 -6.71
C PHE A 86 14.15 4.80 -6.21
N VAL A 87 13.46 5.94 -6.25
CA VAL A 87 12.07 6.03 -5.73
C VAL A 87 11.17 5.04 -6.45
N GLU A 88 11.03 5.14 -7.77
CA GLU A 88 10.19 4.23 -8.56
C GLU A 88 10.56 2.74 -8.41
N PRO A 89 11.85 2.34 -8.54
CA PRO A 89 12.24 0.95 -8.30
C PRO A 89 11.86 0.43 -6.92
N MET A 90 11.93 1.26 -5.87
CA MET A 90 11.58 0.86 -4.51
C MET A 90 10.08 0.75 -4.30
N ILE A 91 9.28 1.58 -4.97
CA ILE A 91 7.81 1.44 -4.98
C ILE A 91 7.43 0.10 -5.61
N LEU A 92 7.96 -0.22 -6.79
CA LEU A 92 7.71 -1.49 -7.48
C LEU A 92 8.20 -2.70 -6.67
N ALA A 93 9.40 -2.60 -6.07
CA ALA A 93 9.93 -3.63 -5.18
C ALA A 93 9.03 -3.85 -3.95
N SER A 94 8.39 -2.79 -3.44
CA SER A 94 7.48 -2.89 -2.29
C SER A 94 6.27 -3.77 -2.58
N ILE A 95 5.66 -3.64 -3.76
CA ILE A 95 4.49 -4.43 -4.16
C ILE A 95 4.86 -5.92 -4.21
N MET A 96 6.00 -6.22 -4.84
CA MET A 96 6.51 -7.60 -4.92
C MET A 96 6.84 -8.17 -3.54
N ALA A 97 7.60 -7.42 -2.73
CA ALA A 97 8.03 -7.88 -1.41
C ALA A 97 6.84 -8.06 -0.45
N LEU A 98 5.92 -7.08 -0.38
CA LEU A 98 4.73 -7.16 0.46
C LEU A 98 3.77 -8.26 -0.02
N GLY A 99 3.63 -8.43 -1.32
CA GLY A 99 2.88 -9.55 -1.88
C GLY A 99 3.47 -10.90 -1.49
N LEU A 100 4.80 -11.06 -1.58
CA LEU A 100 5.50 -12.28 -1.21
C LEU A 100 5.40 -12.60 0.29
N VAL A 101 5.56 -11.64 1.19
CA VAL A 101 5.45 -11.91 2.64
C VAL A 101 4.03 -12.34 3.02
N VAL A 102 3.00 -11.81 2.33
CA VAL A 102 1.60 -12.26 2.49
C VAL A 102 1.41 -13.66 1.91
N ALA A 103 1.92 -13.94 0.70
CA ALA A 103 1.80 -15.24 0.03
C ALA A 103 2.46 -16.36 0.81
N LEU A 104 3.62 -16.10 1.37
CA LEU A 104 4.40 -17.03 2.19
C LEU A 104 3.89 -17.09 3.64
N ALA A 105 2.96 -16.22 4.02
CA ALA A 105 2.43 -16.06 5.37
C ALA A 105 3.54 -15.88 6.42
N LEU A 106 4.55 -15.08 6.12
CA LEU A 106 5.69 -14.85 7.00
C LEU A 106 5.24 -14.06 8.24
N ARG A 107 5.67 -14.49 9.41
CA ARG A 107 5.33 -13.88 10.71
C ARG A 107 6.60 -13.52 11.50
N PRO A 108 7.35 -12.51 11.06
CA PRO A 108 8.52 -12.04 11.81
C PRO A 108 8.11 -11.35 13.11
N ALA A 109 9.11 -11.04 13.93
CA ALA A 109 8.88 -10.14 15.07
C ALA A 109 8.30 -8.80 14.58
N PRO A 110 7.33 -8.20 15.30
CA PRO A 110 6.67 -6.96 14.85
C PRO A 110 7.64 -5.82 14.50
N GLY A 111 8.76 -5.70 15.22
CA GLY A 111 9.78 -4.69 14.92
C GLY A 111 10.42 -4.84 13.55
N LEU A 112 10.66 -6.08 13.09
CA LEU A 112 11.20 -6.33 11.75
C LEU A 112 10.15 -6.02 10.68
N ALA A 113 8.89 -6.37 10.92
CA ALA A 113 7.80 -6.03 10.01
C ALA A 113 7.64 -4.49 9.90
N MET A 114 7.68 -3.78 11.02
CA MET A 114 7.64 -2.31 11.05
C MET A 114 8.80 -1.70 10.26
N ALA A 115 10.02 -2.21 10.44
CA ALA A 115 11.19 -1.71 9.72
C ALA A 115 11.06 -1.89 8.21
N LEU A 116 10.57 -3.06 7.78
CA LEU A 116 10.38 -3.35 6.35
C LEU A 116 9.33 -2.42 5.71
N VAL A 117 8.17 -2.27 6.35
CA VAL A 117 7.12 -1.39 5.81
C VAL A 117 7.52 0.08 5.86
N ALA A 118 8.24 0.51 6.91
CA ALA A 118 8.75 1.87 7.05
C ALA A 118 9.77 2.21 5.95
N LEU A 119 10.66 1.28 5.61
CA LEU A 119 11.61 1.44 4.51
C LEU A 119 10.85 1.76 3.20
N PHE A 120 9.90 0.94 2.81
CA PHE A 120 9.15 1.17 1.58
C PHE A 120 8.28 2.43 1.65
N ALA A 121 7.67 2.69 2.80
CA ALA A 121 6.79 3.84 2.99
C ALA A 121 7.52 5.18 2.81
N LEU A 122 8.80 5.28 3.18
CA LEU A 122 9.62 6.47 2.90
C LEU A 122 9.63 6.82 1.42
N PHE A 123 9.77 5.82 0.54
CA PHE A 123 9.79 6.02 -0.91
C PHE A 123 8.40 6.40 -1.44
N HIS A 124 7.33 5.76 -0.97
CA HIS A 124 5.95 6.14 -1.33
C HIS A 124 5.63 7.60 -0.95
N GLY A 125 6.04 8.03 0.24
CA GLY A 125 5.84 9.42 0.66
C GLY A 125 6.69 10.39 -0.14
N HIS A 126 7.95 10.07 -0.39
CA HIS A 126 8.88 10.93 -1.11
C HIS A 126 8.45 11.15 -2.57
N ALA A 127 7.91 10.12 -3.24
CA ALA A 127 7.42 10.23 -4.61
C ALA A 127 6.46 11.40 -4.78
N HIS A 128 5.55 11.60 -3.83
CA HIS A 128 4.46 12.57 -3.95
C HIS A 128 4.76 13.94 -3.33
N GLY A 129 5.72 14.02 -2.41
CA GLY A 129 6.12 15.31 -1.82
C GLY A 129 6.91 16.19 -2.80
N GLY A 130 7.66 15.59 -3.74
CA GLY A 130 8.47 16.30 -4.70
C GLY A 130 7.70 16.98 -5.84
N GLU A 131 6.49 16.52 -6.12
CA GLU A 131 5.66 17.00 -7.23
C GLU A 131 4.76 18.19 -6.84
N LEU A 132 4.63 18.48 -5.55
CA LEU A 132 3.69 19.46 -5.02
C LEU A 132 4.37 20.78 -4.62
N GLY A 133 3.77 21.90 -5.02
CA GLY A 133 4.12 23.22 -4.49
C GLY A 133 3.77 23.32 -3.00
N GLN A 134 4.60 24.04 -2.21
CA GLN A 134 4.50 24.07 -0.74
C GLN A 134 3.13 24.52 -0.18
N ALA A 135 2.42 25.41 -0.87
CA ALA A 135 1.19 26.03 -0.33
C ALA A 135 0.00 25.05 -0.15
N GLN A 136 -0.03 23.95 -0.89
CA GLN A 136 -1.13 22.98 -0.84
C GLN A 136 -0.67 21.57 -0.41
N ALA A 137 0.63 21.39 -0.23
CA ALA A 137 1.24 20.10 0.08
C ALA A 137 0.71 19.47 1.37
N LEU A 138 0.45 20.27 2.41
CA LEU A 138 -0.07 19.76 3.69
C LEU A 138 -1.48 19.19 3.57
N GLN A 139 -2.34 19.83 2.76
CA GLN A 139 -3.71 19.33 2.54
C GLN A 139 -3.67 18.01 1.77
N PHE A 140 -2.87 17.93 0.70
CA PHE A 140 -2.66 16.70 -0.04
C PHE A 140 -2.07 15.61 0.85
N GLY A 141 -0.99 15.88 1.58
CA GLY A 141 -0.34 14.93 2.49
C GLY A 141 -1.31 14.38 3.56
N ALA A 142 -2.18 15.21 4.10
CA ALA A 142 -3.20 14.78 5.06
C ALA A 142 -4.23 13.83 4.39
N GLY A 143 -4.74 14.17 3.21
CA GLY A 143 -5.64 13.32 2.44
C GLY A 143 -4.99 11.98 2.07
N PHE A 144 -3.76 12.03 1.61
CA PHE A 144 -2.96 10.86 1.26
C PHE A 144 -2.73 9.92 2.45
N ALA A 145 -2.39 10.48 3.63
CA ALA A 145 -2.21 9.70 4.85
C ALA A 145 -3.52 9.02 5.30
N ILE A 146 -4.65 9.71 5.23
CA ILE A 146 -5.96 9.17 5.59
C ILE A 146 -6.35 8.04 4.63
N ALA A 147 -6.22 8.24 3.32
CA ALA A 147 -6.54 7.22 2.33
C ALA A 147 -5.66 5.98 2.48
N THR A 148 -4.36 6.16 2.73
CA THR A 148 -3.43 5.07 3.05
C THR A 148 -3.89 4.28 4.27
N ALA A 149 -4.24 4.96 5.37
CA ALA A 149 -4.74 4.29 6.58
C ALA A 149 -6.05 3.53 6.32
N LEU A 150 -6.95 4.06 5.49
CA LEU A 150 -8.18 3.40 5.09
C LEU A 150 -7.91 2.15 4.23
N LEU A 151 -6.95 2.18 3.32
CA LEU A 151 -6.53 1.02 2.54
C LEU A 151 -5.89 -0.07 3.42
N HIS A 152 -5.09 0.31 4.42
CA HIS A 152 -4.60 -0.63 5.44
C HIS A 152 -5.76 -1.26 6.22
N ALA A 153 -6.74 -0.46 6.65
CA ALA A 153 -7.93 -0.94 7.34
C ALA A 153 -8.77 -1.90 6.46
N ALA A 154 -8.88 -1.61 5.15
CA ALA A 154 -9.52 -2.51 4.20
C ALA A 154 -8.78 -3.85 4.11
N GLY A 155 -7.45 -3.86 4.04
CA GLY A 155 -6.64 -5.08 4.09
C GLY A 155 -6.85 -5.89 5.37
N LEU A 156 -6.88 -5.23 6.53
CA LEU A 156 -7.21 -5.86 7.81
C LEU A 156 -8.62 -6.48 7.78
N LEU A 157 -9.61 -5.75 7.29
CA LEU A 157 -10.99 -6.21 7.21
C LEU A 157 -11.13 -7.45 6.29
N ILE A 158 -10.48 -7.43 5.13
CA ILE A 158 -10.42 -8.57 4.21
C ILE A 158 -9.82 -9.80 4.93
N ALA A 159 -8.72 -9.61 5.64
CA ALA A 159 -8.09 -10.68 6.38
C ALA A 159 -8.99 -11.24 7.50
N PHE A 160 -9.67 -10.39 8.26
CA PHE A 160 -10.57 -10.82 9.33
C PHE A 160 -11.81 -11.53 8.81
N THR A 161 -12.38 -11.08 7.69
CA THR A 161 -13.53 -11.78 7.08
C THR A 161 -13.12 -13.16 6.57
N ALA A 162 -12.00 -13.26 5.86
CA ALA A 162 -11.46 -14.55 5.42
C ALA A 162 -11.09 -15.47 6.59
N ALA A 163 -10.55 -14.92 7.68
CA ALA A 163 -10.20 -15.68 8.88
C ALA A 163 -11.44 -16.22 9.61
N ARG A 164 -12.56 -15.50 9.62
CA ARG A 164 -13.83 -15.98 10.19
C ARG A 164 -14.36 -17.19 9.45
N GLU A 165 -14.28 -17.19 8.12
CA GLU A 165 -14.76 -18.29 7.29
C GLU A 165 -13.85 -19.53 7.39
N THR A 166 -12.54 -19.33 7.44
CA THR A 166 -11.53 -20.39 7.40
C THR A 166 -10.96 -20.76 8.77
N ARG A 167 -11.26 -20.00 9.81
CA ARG A 167 -10.65 -20.06 11.16
C ARG A 167 -9.13 -19.91 11.15
N ASN A 168 -8.57 -19.29 10.13
CA ASN A 168 -7.13 -19.11 9.97
C ASN A 168 -6.79 -17.82 9.21
N ALA A 169 -6.11 -16.88 9.87
CA ALA A 169 -5.64 -15.62 9.26
C ALA A 169 -4.56 -15.83 8.18
N SER A 170 -3.99 -17.03 8.05
CA SER A 170 -3.04 -17.39 6.98
C SER A 170 -3.66 -18.35 5.98
N ALA A 171 -4.98 -18.34 5.84
CA ALA A 171 -5.72 -19.18 4.92
C ALA A 171 -5.28 -19.00 3.46
N LEU A 172 -5.48 -20.04 2.68
CA LEU A 172 -5.11 -20.06 1.27
C LEU A 172 -5.62 -18.84 0.47
N PRO A 173 -6.86 -18.32 0.67
CA PRO A 173 -7.31 -17.15 -0.05
C PRO A 173 -6.40 -15.92 0.13
N LEU A 174 -5.95 -15.63 1.36
CA LEU A 174 -5.05 -14.50 1.62
C LEU A 174 -3.67 -14.70 1.00
N ARG A 175 -3.16 -15.92 1.03
CA ARG A 175 -1.89 -16.26 0.38
C ARG A 175 -1.98 -16.10 -1.13
N LEU A 176 -3.10 -16.50 -1.74
CA LEU A 176 -3.34 -16.30 -3.17
C LEU A 176 -3.43 -14.81 -3.52
N MET A 177 -4.09 -13.98 -2.69
CA MET A 177 -4.10 -12.54 -2.85
C MET A 177 -2.68 -11.96 -2.79
N GLY A 178 -1.86 -12.39 -1.83
CA GLY A 178 -0.46 -11.99 -1.76
C GLY A 178 0.34 -12.38 -3.00
N GLY A 179 0.14 -13.61 -3.48
CA GLY A 179 0.76 -14.09 -4.73
C GLY A 179 0.34 -13.26 -5.95
N ALA A 180 -0.95 -12.96 -6.08
CA ALA A 180 -1.47 -12.10 -7.13
C ALA A 180 -0.89 -10.67 -7.05
N THR A 181 -0.76 -10.11 -5.84
CA THR A 181 -0.11 -8.81 -5.61
C THR A 181 1.35 -8.84 -6.07
N ALA A 182 2.12 -9.87 -5.70
CA ALA A 182 3.52 -9.99 -6.11
C ALA A 182 3.68 -10.12 -7.62
N LEU A 183 2.83 -10.92 -8.27
CA LEU A 183 2.82 -11.07 -9.73
C LEU A 183 2.41 -9.78 -10.44
N ALA A 184 1.41 -9.07 -9.92
CA ALA A 184 1.02 -7.77 -10.46
C ALA A 184 2.17 -6.75 -10.34
N GLY A 185 2.88 -6.71 -9.20
CA GLY A 185 4.06 -5.88 -9.04
C GLY A 185 5.17 -6.23 -10.02
N ALA A 186 5.43 -7.52 -10.26
CA ALA A 186 6.40 -7.97 -11.25
C ALA A 186 5.98 -7.59 -12.68
N TYR A 187 4.69 -7.72 -13.01
CA TYR A 187 4.17 -7.30 -14.31
C TYR A 187 4.31 -5.79 -14.53
N ILE A 188 3.99 -4.96 -13.54
CA ILE A 188 4.15 -3.51 -13.63
C ILE A 188 5.63 -3.11 -13.77
N ALA A 189 6.54 -3.88 -13.15
CA ALA A 189 7.97 -3.57 -13.18
C ALA A 189 8.68 -3.99 -14.47
N PHE A 190 8.23 -5.07 -15.13
CA PHE A 190 8.98 -5.73 -16.22
C PHE A 190 8.14 -6.02 -17.47
N GLY A 191 6.82 -5.85 -17.42
CA GLY A 191 5.88 -6.04 -18.54
C GLY A 191 5.66 -4.76 -19.29
#